data_4ac13b9513da36574dc5d25d4beddc99
#
_entry.id   4ac13b9513da36574dc5d25d4beddc99
#
_cell.length_a   1.000
_cell.length_b   1.000
_cell.length_c   1.000
_cell.angle_alpha   90.00
_cell.angle_beta   90.00
_cell.angle_gamma   90.00
#
_symmetry.space_group_name_H-M   'P 1'
#
loop_
_entity.id
_entity.type
_entity.pdbx_description
1 polymer ?
#
loop_
_entity_poly.entity_id
_entity_poly.type
_entity_poly.pdbx_seq_one_letter_code
_entity_poly.pdbx_strand_id
1 'polypeptide(L)'
;DNQQIVLDELEKDFIQKFVAFSYEDVCKDIFASLCRSKAVDFVPSRIGSYWLNDINGDTEIDVMAVDHQKKQVFAGECKYHNKPVDATVYYELEEKVKKSAELHTAFPGYKVLYGLFSKSGFTQRMLDQAEGRDDILLIQEDHIL
;
A
#
# COMPACT_ATOMS: atom_id res chain seq x y z
N ASP A 1 -6.11 27.73 -28.15
CA ASP A 1 -5.51 26.84 -29.12
C ASP A 1 -5.64 25.40 -28.65
N ASN A 2 -6.16 24.52 -29.51
CA ASN A 2 -6.38 23.11 -29.17
C ASN A 2 -5.08 22.38 -28.86
N GLN A 3 -3.98 22.73 -29.56
CA GLN A 3 -2.68 22.11 -29.31
C GLN A 3 -2.16 22.45 -27.90
N GLN A 4 -2.34 23.69 -27.46
CA GLN A 4 -1.90 24.11 -26.14
C GLN A 4 -2.70 23.41 -25.05
N ILE A 5 -4.01 23.24 -25.24
CA ILE A 5 -4.86 22.53 -24.28
C ILE A 5 -4.41 21.07 -24.13
N VAL A 6 -4.11 20.40 -25.25
CA VAL A 6 -3.65 19.00 -25.22
C VAL A 6 -2.30 18.89 -24.52
N LEU A 7 -1.35 19.79 -24.78
CA LEU A 7 -0.05 19.80 -24.11
C LEU A 7 -0.19 20.03 -22.60
N ASP A 8 -1.06 20.95 -22.19
CA ASP A 8 -1.31 21.21 -20.77
C ASP A 8 -1.89 19.99 -20.07
N GLU A 9 -2.82 19.27 -20.72
CA GLU A 9 -3.38 18.04 -20.17
C GLU A 9 -2.35 16.92 -20.04
N LEU A 10 -1.49 16.75 -21.06
CA LEU A 10 -0.40 15.76 -21.03
C LEU A 10 0.59 16.06 -19.91
N GLU A 11 0.93 17.34 -19.71
CA GLU A 11 1.82 17.76 -18.63
C GLU A 11 1.22 17.47 -17.24
N LYS A 12 -0.06 17.78 -17.05
CA LYS A 12 -0.76 17.48 -15.80
C LYS A 12 -0.78 15.98 -15.51
N ASP A 13 -1.08 15.17 -16.53
CA ASP A 13 -1.12 13.71 -16.41
C ASP A 13 0.26 13.16 -16.04
N PHE A 14 1.33 13.67 -16.68
CA PHE A 14 2.70 13.28 -16.38
C PHE A 14 3.09 13.64 -14.95
N ILE A 15 2.79 14.85 -14.49
CA ILE A 15 3.10 15.31 -13.13
C ILE A 15 2.37 14.44 -12.11
N GLN A 16 1.09 14.14 -12.36
CA GLN A 16 0.29 13.32 -11.47
C GLN A 16 0.85 11.90 -11.33
N LYS A 17 1.26 11.28 -12.45
CA LYS A 17 1.89 9.96 -12.42
C LYS A 17 3.24 9.98 -11.72
N PHE A 18 4.02 11.02 -11.93
CA PHE A 18 5.33 11.19 -11.30
C PHE A 18 5.20 11.32 -9.79
N VAL A 19 4.26 12.14 -9.32
CA VAL A 19 4.01 12.34 -7.88
C VAL A 19 3.55 11.03 -7.24
N ALA A 20 2.66 10.27 -7.89
CA ALA A 20 2.18 8.99 -7.37
C ALA A 20 3.34 8.00 -7.21
N PHE A 21 4.25 7.94 -8.18
CA PHE A 21 5.44 7.09 -8.10
C PHE A 21 6.34 7.51 -6.94
N SER A 22 6.59 8.82 -6.78
CA SER A 22 7.38 9.34 -5.68
C SER A 22 6.73 9.08 -4.33
N TYR A 23 5.40 9.06 -4.26
CA TYR A 23 4.67 8.78 -3.03
C TYR A 23 4.87 7.33 -2.58
N GLU A 24 4.93 6.38 -3.50
CA GLU A 24 5.25 4.98 -3.14
C GLU A 24 6.61 4.88 -2.45
N ASP A 25 7.62 5.61 -2.93
CA ASP A 25 8.93 5.65 -2.29
C ASP A 25 8.85 6.28 -0.89
N VAL A 26 8.09 7.35 -0.74
CA VAL A 26 7.83 7.98 0.56
C VAL A 26 7.15 6.99 1.51
N CYS A 27 6.16 6.25 1.04
CA CYS A 27 5.47 5.24 1.86
C CYS A 27 6.40 4.13 2.34
N LYS A 28 7.32 3.67 1.49
CA LYS A 28 8.34 2.69 1.89
C LYS A 28 9.23 3.24 3.01
N ASP A 29 9.66 4.50 2.90
CA ASP A 29 10.47 5.16 3.92
C ASP A 29 9.69 5.35 5.22
N ILE A 30 8.41 5.71 5.13
CA ILE A 30 7.53 5.84 6.30
C ILE A 30 7.42 4.49 7.01
N PHE A 31 7.16 3.42 6.27
CA PHE A 31 7.04 2.08 6.86
C PHE A 31 8.36 1.66 7.55
N ALA A 32 9.49 1.87 6.88
CA ALA A 32 10.80 1.59 7.46
C ALA A 32 11.02 2.36 8.77
N SER A 33 10.65 3.63 8.79
CA SER A 33 10.76 4.48 9.97
C SER A 33 9.88 4.00 11.12
N LEU A 34 8.63 3.63 10.82
CA LEU A 34 7.70 3.10 11.81
C LEU A 34 8.20 1.79 12.42
N CYS A 35 8.84 0.94 11.62
CA CYS A 35 9.45 -0.30 12.11
C CYS A 35 10.68 0.00 12.99
N ARG A 36 11.55 0.93 12.60
CA ARG A 36 12.72 1.31 13.38
C ARG A 36 12.37 1.92 14.73
N SER A 37 11.34 2.74 14.76
CA SER A 37 10.85 3.38 15.99
C SER A 37 10.04 2.42 16.87
N LYS A 38 9.75 1.22 16.38
CA LYS A 38 8.90 0.22 17.03
C LYS A 38 7.44 0.67 17.21
N ALA A 39 7.01 1.67 16.46
CA ALA A 39 5.60 2.00 16.35
C ALA A 39 4.83 0.86 15.68
N VAL A 40 5.50 0.14 14.80
CA VAL A 40 5.02 -1.12 14.21
C VAL A 40 5.97 -2.23 14.66
N ASP A 41 5.41 -3.30 15.24
CA ASP A 41 6.19 -4.45 15.67
C ASP A 41 6.44 -5.38 14.49
N PHE A 42 7.42 -5.00 13.67
CA PHE A 42 7.76 -5.68 12.44
C PHE A 42 9.23 -5.38 12.12
N VAL A 43 10.01 -6.43 11.87
CA VAL A 43 11.44 -6.30 11.51
C VAL A 43 11.60 -6.78 10.07
N PRO A 44 11.57 -5.86 9.09
CA PRO A 44 11.63 -6.23 7.69
C PRO A 44 13.03 -6.68 7.29
N SER A 45 13.12 -7.78 6.57
CA SER A 45 14.36 -8.19 5.89
C SER A 45 14.57 -7.34 4.64
N ARG A 46 13.49 -6.99 3.94
CA ARG A 46 13.46 -6.11 2.76
C ARG A 46 12.15 -5.37 2.70
N ILE A 47 12.19 -4.18 2.11
CA ILE A 47 11.00 -3.39 1.79
C ILE A 47 11.09 -3.01 0.31
N GLY A 48 10.05 -3.28 -0.45
CA GLY A 48 10.02 -2.95 -1.87
C GLY A 48 8.61 -2.98 -2.44
N SER A 49 8.51 -2.74 -3.74
CA SER A 49 7.29 -2.99 -4.50
C SER A 49 7.37 -4.40 -5.08
N TYR A 50 6.23 -5.05 -5.26
CA TYR A 50 6.20 -6.41 -5.75
C TYR A 50 5.15 -6.58 -6.84
N TRP A 51 5.57 -7.17 -7.97
CA TRP A 51 4.68 -7.49 -9.09
C TRP A 51 4.26 -8.95 -8.98
N LEU A 52 2.96 -9.17 -8.88
CA LEU A 52 2.37 -10.51 -8.86
C LEU A 52 2.03 -10.92 -10.28
N ASN A 53 2.66 -12.00 -10.76
CA ASN A 53 2.32 -12.62 -12.04
C ASN A 53 1.20 -13.62 -11.80
N ASP A 54 0.05 -13.34 -12.38
CA ASP A 54 -1.16 -14.12 -12.20
C ASP A 54 -1.74 -14.46 -13.58
N ILE A 55 -2.58 -15.49 -13.64
CA ILE A 55 -3.31 -15.90 -14.86
C ILE A 55 -4.14 -14.74 -15.42
N ASN A 56 -4.61 -13.84 -14.57
CA ASN A 56 -5.44 -12.69 -14.92
C ASN A 56 -4.64 -11.42 -15.25
N GLY A 57 -3.30 -11.50 -15.31
CA GLY A 57 -2.41 -10.39 -15.60
C GLY A 57 -1.55 -9.99 -14.42
N ASP A 58 -0.69 -9.02 -14.64
CA ASP A 58 0.23 -8.54 -13.63
C ASP A 58 -0.49 -7.61 -12.65
N THR A 59 -0.25 -7.81 -11.37
CA THR A 59 -0.80 -7.01 -10.29
C THR A 59 0.34 -6.56 -9.38
N GLU A 60 0.33 -5.29 -8.97
CA GLU A 60 1.36 -4.73 -8.10
C GLU A 60 0.87 -4.61 -6.67
N ILE A 61 1.76 -4.95 -5.71
CA ILE A 61 1.65 -4.52 -4.32
C ILE A 61 2.63 -3.37 -4.14
N ASP A 62 2.14 -2.19 -3.79
CA ASP A 62 2.93 -0.96 -3.76
C ASP A 62 4.06 -1.01 -2.75
N VAL A 63 3.78 -1.52 -1.55
CA VAL A 63 4.77 -1.71 -0.50
C VAL A 63 4.64 -3.14 0.03
N MET A 64 5.71 -3.90 -0.06
CA MET A 64 5.76 -5.26 0.47
C MET A 64 6.99 -5.43 1.34
N ALA A 65 6.84 -6.11 2.45
CA ALA A 65 7.94 -6.44 3.36
C ALA A 65 7.68 -7.80 4.01
N VAL A 66 8.75 -8.44 4.48
CA VAL A 66 8.66 -9.75 5.12
C VAL A 66 9.44 -9.73 6.43
N ASP A 67 8.80 -10.21 7.49
CA ASP A 67 9.43 -10.48 8.77
C ASP A 67 9.48 -12.00 8.96
N HIS A 68 10.66 -12.58 8.76
CA HIS A 68 10.85 -14.04 8.84
C HIS A 68 10.78 -14.56 10.27
N GLN A 69 11.11 -13.75 11.26
CA GLN A 69 11.06 -14.17 12.66
C GLN A 69 9.62 -14.33 13.12
N LYS A 70 8.76 -13.39 12.76
CA LYS A 70 7.33 -13.43 13.09
C LYS A 70 6.51 -14.24 12.10
N LYS A 71 7.09 -14.62 10.97
CA LYS A 71 6.38 -15.25 9.86
C LYS A 71 5.20 -14.38 9.43
N GLN A 72 5.50 -13.15 9.08
CA GLN A 72 4.51 -12.14 8.71
C GLN A 72 4.92 -11.43 7.43
N VAL A 73 3.97 -11.20 6.54
CA VAL A 73 4.13 -10.41 5.32
C VAL A 73 3.35 -9.12 5.49
N PHE A 74 3.97 -7.99 5.16
CA PHE A 74 3.29 -6.71 5.06
C PHE A 74 2.94 -6.45 3.60
N ALA A 75 1.67 -6.13 3.34
CA ALA A 75 1.18 -5.73 2.02
C ALA A 75 0.50 -4.37 2.15
N GLY A 76 1.03 -3.38 1.45
CA GLY A 76 0.58 -2.00 1.54
C GLY A 76 0.16 -1.43 0.20
N GLU A 77 -0.88 -0.59 0.24
CA GLU A 77 -1.38 0.17 -0.90
C GLU A 77 -1.22 1.65 -0.61
N CYS A 78 -0.73 2.40 -1.60
CA CYS A 78 -0.46 3.83 -1.48
C CYS A 78 -1.45 4.63 -2.31
N LYS A 79 -2.14 5.59 -1.68
CA LYS A 79 -3.12 6.44 -2.35
C LYS A 79 -2.80 7.92 -2.16
N TYR A 80 -2.26 8.52 -3.22
CA TYR A 80 -2.01 9.96 -3.27
C TYR A 80 -3.17 10.66 -3.97
N HIS A 81 -4.32 10.72 -3.27
CA HIS A 81 -5.57 11.25 -3.80
C HIS A 81 -6.05 12.41 -2.94
N ASN A 82 -6.90 13.25 -3.51
CA ASN A 82 -7.54 14.35 -2.77
C ASN A 82 -8.78 13.92 -1.99
N LYS A 83 -9.17 12.65 -2.13
CA LYS A 83 -10.32 12.09 -1.42
C LYS A 83 -9.85 11.08 -0.38
N PRO A 84 -10.57 10.96 0.75
CA PRO A 84 -10.27 9.93 1.74
C PRO A 84 -10.39 8.52 1.14
N VAL A 85 -9.54 7.63 1.61
CA VAL A 85 -9.51 6.23 1.19
C VAL A 85 -10.66 5.46 1.86
N ASP A 86 -11.45 4.76 1.06
CA ASP A 86 -12.58 3.96 1.53
C ASP A 86 -12.23 2.47 1.64
N ALA A 87 -13.12 1.74 2.29
CA ALA A 87 -12.97 0.30 2.55
C ALA A 87 -12.81 -0.55 1.28
N THR A 88 -13.29 -0.06 0.12
CA THR A 88 -13.11 -0.75 -1.15
C THR A 88 -11.64 -0.97 -1.49
N VAL A 89 -10.78 -0.01 -1.16
CA VAL A 89 -9.34 -0.12 -1.39
C VAL A 89 -8.74 -1.26 -0.57
N TYR A 90 -9.16 -1.39 0.68
CA TYR A 90 -8.74 -2.51 1.53
C TYR A 90 -9.21 -3.85 0.97
N TYR A 91 -10.46 -3.97 0.55
CA TYR A 91 -10.99 -5.23 0.00
C TYR A 91 -10.26 -5.64 -1.28
N GLU A 92 -9.92 -4.69 -2.13
CA GLU A 92 -9.13 -4.94 -3.34
C GLU A 92 -7.72 -5.45 -2.99
N LEU A 93 -7.07 -4.83 -2.01
CA LEU A 93 -5.75 -5.27 -1.54
C LEU A 93 -5.82 -6.67 -0.93
N GLU A 94 -6.79 -6.92 -0.07
CA GLU A 94 -7.00 -8.22 0.55
C GLU A 94 -7.22 -9.31 -0.48
N GLU A 95 -8.05 -9.06 -1.48
CA GLU A 95 -8.33 -10.01 -2.56
C GLU A 95 -7.08 -10.29 -3.39
N LYS A 96 -6.33 -9.25 -3.73
CA LYS A 96 -5.07 -9.34 -4.44
C LYS A 96 -4.10 -10.31 -3.76
N VAL A 97 -3.94 -10.17 -2.46
CA VAL A 97 -3.06 -11.01 -1.64
C VAL A 97 -3.59 -12.44 -1.53
N LYS A 98 -4.87 -12.61 -1.23
CA LYS A 98 -5.48 -13.92 -1.04
C LYS A 98 -5.47 -14.76 -2.29
N LYS A 99 -5.60 -14.15 -3.47
CA LYS A 99 -5.59 -14.85 -4.76
C LYS A 99 -4.19 -15.17 -5.29
N SER A 100 -3.15 -14.63 -4.68
CA SER A 100 -1.78 -14.85 -5.16
C SER A 100 -1.25 -16.22 -4.74
N ALA A 101 -1.25 -17.16 -5.65
CA ALA A 101 -0.61 -18.47 -5.44
C ALA A 101 0.88 -18.32 -5.17
N GLU A 102 1.53 -17.35 -5.82
CA GLU A 102 2.96 -17.07 -5.66
C GLU A 102 3.30 -16.70 -4.22
N LEU A 103 2.52 -15.81 -3.60
CA LEU A 103 2.75 -15.42 -2.20
C LEU A 103 2.53 -16.58 -1.24
N HIS A 104 1.51 -17.38 -1.46
CA HIS A 104 1.23 -18.55 -0.61
C HIS A 104 2.29 -19.62 -0.75
N THR A 105 2.89 -19.77 -1.93
CA THR A 105 3.97 -20.71 -2.16
C THR A 105 5.28 -20.22 -1.54
N ALA A 106 5.59 -18.92 -1.67
CA ALA A 106 6.82 -18.34 -1.14
C ALA A 106 6.82 -18.23 0.39
N PHE A 107 5.64 -17.95 0.98
CA PHE A 107 5.51 -17.68 2.41
C PHE A 107 4.38 -18.53 3.02
N PRO A 108 4.53 -19.87 3.03
CA PRO A 108 3.45 -20.73 3.53
C PRO A 108 3.26 -20.54 5.04
N GLY A 109 1.99 -20.30 5.43
CA GLY A 109 1.62 -20.12 6.83
C GLY A 109 1.94 -18.75 7.43
N TYR A 110 2.47 -17.81 6.63
CA TYR A 110 2.72 -16.44 7.09
C TYR A 110 1.41 -15.69 7.24
N LYS A 111 1.31 -14.91 8.30
CA LYS A 111 0.20 -13.98 8.49
C LYS A 111 0.43 -12.73 7.65
N VAL A 112 -0.65 -12.07 7.25
CA VAL A 112 -0.58 -10.85 6.47
C VAL A 112 -0.98 -9.67 7.33
N LEU A 113 -0.12 -8.65 7.33
CA LEU A 113 -0.40 -7.33 7.87
C LEU A 113 -0.68 -6.41 6.69
N TYR A 114 -1.90 -5.88 6.62
CA TYR A 114 -2.32 -4.96 5.56
C TYR A 114 -2.07 -3.52 5.98
N GLY A 115 -1.57 -2.70 5.07
CA GLY A 115 -1.36 -1.29 5.31
C GLY A 115 -1.96 -0.42 4.21
N LEU A 116 -2.61 0.64 4.60
CA LEU A 116 -3.11 1.65 3.67
C LEU A 116 -2.46 2.99 4.00
N PHE A 117 -1.77 3.56 3.01
CA PHE A 117 -1.14 4.87 3.12
C PHE A 117 -2.01 5.86 2.36
N SER A 118 -2.48 6.90 3.04
CA SER A 118 -3.34 7.91 2.45
C SER A 118 -2.82 9.30 2.73
N LYS A 119 -2.76 10.13 1.66
CA LYS A 119 -2.51 11.56 1.78
C LYS A 119 -3.68 12.27 2.46
N SER A 120 -4.91 11.89 2.13
CA SER A 120 -6.13 12.61 2.50
C SER A 120 -6.95 11.93 3.58
N GLY A 121 -6.39 10.90 4.23
CA GLY A 121 -7.05 10.20 5.30
C GLY A 121 -8.00 9.11 4.83
N PHE A 122 -8.96 8.77 5.68
CA PHE A 122 -9.82 7.60 5.51
C PHE A 122 -11.26 7.94 5.78
N THR A 123 -12.17 7.27 5.06
CA THR A 123 -13.59 7.38 5.35
C THR A 123 -13.92 6.74 6.69
N GLN A 124 -15.07 7.12 7.28
CA GLN A 124 -15.53 6.48 8.51
C GLN A 124 -15.73 4.97 8.31
N ARG A 125 -16.22 4.57 7.14
CA ARG A 125 -16.39 3.15 6.80
C ARG A 125 -15.06 2.40 6.84
N MET A 126 -13.97 3.00 6.35
CA MET A 126 -12.64 2.38 6.43
C MET A 126 -12.14 2.32 7.89
N LEU A 127 -12.33 3.39 8.64
CA LEU A 127 -11.96 3.41 10.07
C LEU A 127 -12.71 2.33 10.84
N ASP A 128 -14.01 2.18 10.58
CA ASP A 128 -14.83 1.15 11.22
C ASP A 128 -14.35 -0.26 10.85
N GLN A 129 -13.96 -0.46 9.59
CA GLN A 129 -13.44 -1.74 9.11
C GLN A 129 -12.15 -2.14 9.83
N ALA A 130 -11.30 -1.18 10.17
CA ALA A 130 -10.03 -1.43 10.84
C ALA A 130 -10.15 -1.51 12.36
N GLU A 131 -11.24 -1.03 12.92
CA GLU A 131 -11.43 -1.00 14.37
C GLU A 131 -11.40 -2.40 14.97
N GLY A 132 -10.60 -2.56 16.04
CA GLY A 132 -10.47 -3.84 16.72
C GLY A 132 -9.65 -4.90 15.97
N ARG A 133 -9.07 -4.55 14.82
CA ARG A 133 -8.24 -5.47 14.04
C ARG A 133 -6.77 -5.11 14.19
N ASP A 134 -5.96 -6.13 14.47
CA ASP A 134 -4.50 -5.99 14.59
C ASP A 134 -3.75 -6.25 13.29
N ASP A 135 -4.46 -6.63 12.22
CA ASP A 135 -3.89 -6.95 10.91
C ASP A 135 -4.10 -5.86 9.86
N ILE A 136 -4.58 -4.68 10.26
CA ILE A 136 -4.76 -3.52 9.39
C ILE A 136 -4.09 -2.30 10.00
N LEU A 137 -3.19 -1.67 9.26
CA LEU A 137 -2.59 -0.38 9.62
C LEU A 137 -3.14 0.70 8.69
N LEU A 138 -3.65 1.78 9.26
CA LEU A 138 -4.04 2.97 8.54
C LEU A 138 -3.04 4.07 8.83
N ILE A 139 -2.36 4.54 7.79
CA ILE A 139 -1.28 5.50 7.90
C ILE A 139 -1.65 6.74 7.09
N GLN A 140 -1.81 7.87 7.78
CA GLN A 140 -2.01 9.16 7.14
C GLN A 140 -0.75 9.99 7.32
N GLU A 141 -0.15 10.42 6.21
CA GLU A 141 1.18 11.03 6.22
C GLU A 141 2.17 10.05 6.87
N ASP A 142 2.73 10.39 8.03
CA ASP A 142 3.64 9.53 8.78
C ASP A 142 3.03 9.03 10.10
N HIS A 143 1.72 9.16 10.28
CA HIS A 143 1.00 8.82 11.50
C HIS A 143 0.15 7.58 11.34
N ILE A 144 0.22 6.68 12.32
CA ILE A 144 -0.71 5.56 12.46
C ILE A 144 -1.98 6.06 13.13
N LEU A 145 -3.11 5.78 12.55
CA LEU A 145 -4.42 6.13 13.12
C LEU A 145 -4.92 5.08 14.10
#